data_b604bf7e588f48543a8ab733f8e75a4d
#
_entry.id   b604bf7e588f48543a8ab733f8e75a4d
#
_cell.length_a   1.000
_cell.length_b   1.000
_cell.length_c   1.000
_cell.angle_alpha   90.00
_cell.angle_beta   90.00
_cell.angle_gamma   90.00
#
_symmetry.space_group_name_H-M   'P 1'
#
loop_
_entity.id
_entity.type
_entity.pdbx_description
1 polymer ?
#
loop_
_entity_poly.entity_id
_entity_poly.type
_entity_poly.pdbx_seq_one_letter_code
_entity_poly.pdbx_strand_id
1 'polypeptide(L)'
;MDGRNPSDAGSVLTRWMGIEDANTAGYVHGGVIMRMCDEVAGIAAIRHCGVRVVTAGMDRMTFMYPVHVGQLVTVRARVNAAWRTSMEVGVRVESEDVRTRQIAHTSTAYLTMVALGDDGRPTPVPALKPVTPRERRREKEAQLRRDNRLAERDLIRRARDERT
;
A
#
# COMPACT_ATOMS: atom_id res chain seq x y z
N MET A 1 5.44 -0.25 -24.17
CA MET A 1 4.19 -0.25 -23.34
C MET A 1 3.79 1.20 -23.11
N ASP A 2 2.60 1.57 -23.50
CA ASP A 2 2.09 2.91 -23.21
C ASP A 2 1.90 3.09 -21.71
N GLY A 3 2.32 4.26 -21.18
CA GLY A 3 2.17 4.56 -19.76
C GLY A 3 0.70 4.71 -19.36
N ARG A 4 0.36 4.34 -18.12
CA ARG A 4 -1.00 4.36 -17.59
C ARG A 4 -1.20 5.49 -16.59
N ASN A 5 -2.44 6.00 -16.53
CA ASN A 5 -2.80 7.02 -15.55
C ASN A 5 -3.00 6.39 -14.15
N PRO A 6 -2.48 6.99 -13.08
CA PRO A 6 -2.67 6.52 -11.71
C PRO A 6 -4.13 6.32 -11.30
N SER A 7 -5.04 7.15 -11.82
CA SER A 7 -6.48 7.09 -11.48
C SER A 7 -7.17 5.84 -12.02
N ASP A 8 -6.68 5.27 -13.12
CA ASP A 8 -7.33 4.15 -13.79
C ASP A 8 -7.18 2.82 -13.02
N ALA A 9 -6.13 2.73 -12.19
CA ALA A 9 -5.82 1.55 -11.40
C ALA A 9 -6.28 1.64 -9.92
N GLY A 10 -7.01 2.68 -9.55
CA GLY A 10 -7.51 2.85 -8.18
C GLY A 10 -8.40 1.68 -7.75
N SER A 11 -8.30 1.26 -6.48
CA SER A 11 -9.16 0.25 -5.87
C SER A 11 -9.63 0.67 -4.49
N VAL A 12 -10.81 0.17 -4.11
CA VAL A 12 -11.45 0.44 -2.84
C VAL A 12 -12.00 -0.86 -2.29
N LEU A 13 -11.77 -1.09 -1.02
CA LEU A 13 -12.37 -2.17 -0.24
C LEU A 13 -13.03 -1.56 0.98
N THR A 14 -14.28 -1.93 1.24
CA THR A 14 -14.99 -1.53 2.44
C THR A 14 -15.48 -2.77 3.17
N ARG A 15 -15.26 -2.82 4.48
CA ARG A 15 -15.67 -3.97 5.30
C ARG A 15 -16.20 -3.49 6.64
N TRP A 16 -17.26 -4.13 7.10
CA TRP A 16 -17.78 -3.96 8.45
C TRP A 16 -16.97 -4.82 9.42
N MET A 17 -16.44 -4.20 10.47
CA MET A 17 -15.60 -4.90 11.46
C MET A 17 -16.44 -5.70 12.43
N GLY A 18 -16.24 -7.01 12.43
CA GLY A 18 -16.95 -7.96 13.29
C GLY A 18 -16.22 -8.23 14.61
N ILE A 19 -16.85 -9.04 15.45
CA ILE A 19 -16.27 -9.48 16.74
C ILE A 19 -15.01 -10.32 16.50
N GLU A 20 -14.98 -11.11 15.44
CA GLU A 20 -13.84 -11.94 15.02
C GLU A 20 -12.59 -11.13 14.65
N ASP A 21 -12.74 -9.84 14.38
CA ASP A 21 -11.63 -8.94 14.07
C ASP A 21 -10.97 -8.35 15.33
N ALA A 22 -11.56 -8.57 16.51
CA ALA A 22 -11.11 -7.96 17.76
C ALA A 22 -9.82 -8.59 18.29
N ASN A 23 -8.96 -7.73 18.84
CA ASN A 23 -7.83 -8.14 19.67
C ASN A 23 -8.23 -8.24 21.16
N THR A 24 -7.30 -8.65 22.01
CA THR A 24 -7.53 -8.79 23.47
C THR A 24 -7.82 -7.46 24.17
N ALA A 25 -7.55 -6.32 23.56
CA ALA A 25 -7.88 -4.99 24.09
C ALA A 25 -9.27 -4.49 23.65
N GLY A 26 -10.03 -5.30 22.87
CA GLY A 26 -11.38 -4.95 22.40
C GLY A 26 -11.44 -4.04 21.17
N TYR A 27 -10.30 -3.82 20.52
CA TYR A 27 -10.21 -3.07 19.27
C TYR A 27 -9.98 -4.02 18.09
N VAL A 28 -10.20 -3.54 16.87
CA VAL A 28 -9.84 -4.30 15.66
C VAL A 28 -8.33 -4.55 15.64
N HIS A 29 -7.95 -5.80 15.42
CA HIS A 29 -6.55 -6.20 15.34
C HIS A 29 -5.85 -5.50 14.19
N GLY A 30 -4.68 -4.86 14.44
CA GLY A 30 -3.90 -4.15 13.42
C GLY A 30 -3.55 -5.02 12.21
N GLY A 31 -3.33 -6.32 12.42
CA GLY A 31 -3.11 -7.30 11.36
C GLY A 31 -4.27 -7.44 10.37
N VAL A 32 -5.52 -7.28 10.83
CA VAL A 32 -6.70 -7.26 9.96
C VAL A 32 -6.63 -6.06 9.01
N ILE A 33 -6.32 -4.88 9.54
CA ILE A 33 -6.17 -3.66 8.73
C ILE A 33 -5.00 -3.80 7.75
N MET A 34 -3.86 -4.34 8.18
CA MET A 34 -2.70 -4.56 7.31
C MET A 34 -3.03 -5.53 6.17
N ARG A 35 -3.77 -6.60 6.45
CA ARG A 35 -4.24 -7.53 5.42
C ARG A 35 -5.15 -6.84 4.40
N MET A 36 -6.11 -6.03 4.84
CA MET A 36 -6.96 -5.24 3.93
C MET A 36 -6.14 -4.27 3.06
N CYS A 37 -5.08 -3.67 3.63
CA CYS A 37 -4.17 -2.82 2.87
C CYS A 37 -3.43 -3.62 1.79
N ASP A 38 -2.95 -4.82 2.11
CA ASP A 38 -2.23 -5.69 1.18
C ASP A 38 -3.14 -6.15 0.04
N GLU A 39 -4.35 -6.62 0.34
CA GLU A 39 -5.33 -7.06 -0.64
C GLU A 39 -5.68 -5.95 -1.63
N VAL A 40 -6.02 -4.76 -1.13
CA VAL A 40 -6.43 -3.65 -1.98
C VAL A 40 -5.26 -3.07 -2.78
N ALA A 41 -4.04 -3.10 -2.23
CA ALA A 41 -2.83 -2.71 -2.94
C ALA A 41 -2.51 -3.68 -4.08
N GLY A 42 -2.66 -4.99 -3.84
CA GLY A 42 -2.52 -6.02 -4.87
C GLY A 42 -3.47 -5.80 -6.04
N ILE A 43 -4.75 -5.52 -5.76
CA ILE A 43 -5.74 -5.23 -6.82
C ILE A 43 -5.35 -4.00 -7.64
N ALA A 44 -4.92 -2.90 -6.97
CA ALA A 44 -4.49 -1.69 -7.66
C ALA A 44 -3.25 -1.95 -8.54
N ALA A 45 -2.30 -2.72 -8.03
CA ALA A 45 -1.09 -3.09 -8.75
C ALA A 45 -1.39 -3.96 -9.97
N ILE A 46 -2.25 -4.99 -9.84
CA ILE A 46 -2.68 -5.85 -10.95
C ILE A 46 -3.41 -5.05 -12.02
N ARG A 47 -4.31 -4.15 -11.64
CA ARG A 47 -4.99 -3.25 -12.59
C ARG A 47 -4.01 -2.38 -13.37
N HIS A 48 -2.91 -1.97 -12.73
CA HIS A 48 -1.88 -1.17 -13.40
C HIS A 48 -1.02 -2.02 -14.34
N CYS A 49 -0.49 -3.15 -13.90
CA CYS A 49 0.48 -3.91 -14.69
C CYS A 49 -0.14 -5.01 -15.58
N GLY A 50 -1.34 -5.49 -15.26
CA GLY A 50 -2.04 -6.53 -16.04
C GLY A 50 -1.51 -7.96 -15.81
N VAL A 51 -0.58 -8.14 -14.85
CA VAL A 51 0.02 -9.43 -14.52
C VAL A 51 -0.05 -9.70 -13.02
N ARG A 52 0.34 -10.88 -12.58
CA ARG A 52 0.42 -11.21 -11.15
C ARG A 52 1.41 -10.31 -10.43
N VAL A 53 1.13 -10.03 -9.17
CA VAL A 53 2.02 -9.25 -8.30
C VAL A 53 2.25 -9.96 -6.98
N VAL A 54 3.36 -9.64 -6.33
CA VAL A 54 3.64 -10.03 -4.95
C VAL A 54 4.04 -8.80 -4.15
N THR A 55 3.70 -8.81 -2.89
CA THR A 55 4.12 -7.78 -1.94
C THR A 55 5.56 -8.04 -1.53
N ALA A 56 6.45 -7.12 -1.88
CA ALA A 56 7.87 -7.19 -1.49
C ALA A 56 8.14 -6.52 -0.14
N GLY A 57 7.30 -5.59 0.27
CA GLY A 57 7.42 -4.92 1.56
C GLY A 57 6.30 -3.91 1.80
N MET A 58 6.10 -3.60 3.06
CA MET A 58 5.25 -2.53 3.54
C MET A 58 6.11 -1.58 4.35
N ASP A 59 6.05 -0.29 4.05
CA ASP A 59 6.74 0.72 4.82
C ASP A 59 6.11 0.86 6.22
N ARG A 60 6.79 1.60 7.10
CA ARG A 60 6.30 1.87 8.46
C ARG A 60 4.86 2.39 8.42
N MET A 61 3.94 1.63 9.00
CA MET A 61 2.55 1.99 9.15
C MET A 61 2.29 2.44 10.58
N THR A 62 1.65 3.60 10.73
CA THR A 62 1.26 4.13 12.05
C THR A 62 -0.25 4.14 12.14
N PHE A 63 -0.77 3.59 13.23
CA PHE A 63 -2.19 3.65 13.57
C PHE A 63 -2.42 4.88 14.45
N MET A 64 -3.04 5.92 13.89
CA MET A 64 -3.28 7.20 14.58
C MET A 64 -4.49 7.12 15.52
N TYR A 65 -5.47 6.30 15.14
CA TYR A 65 -6.70 6.09 15.90
C TYR A 65 -7.05 4.60 15.92
N PRO A 66 -7.57 4.09 17.04
CA PRO A 66 -8.08 2.72 17.12
C PRO A 66 -9.33 2.56 16.23
N VAL A 67 -9.48 1.38 15.66
CA VAL A 67 -10.70 0.96 14.96
C VAL A 67 -11.51 0.08 15.91
N HIS A 68 -12.81 0.39 16.04
CA HIS A 68 -13.70 -0.36 16.93
C HIS A 68 -14.51 -1.40 16.15
N VAL A 69 -14.86 -2.49 16.85
CA VAL A 69 -15.87 -3.45 16.36
C VAL A 69 -17.18 -2.69 16.10
N GLY A 70 -17.84 -3.01 14.97
CA GLY A 70 -19.05 -2.32 14.54
C GLY A 70 -18.80 -1.08 13.66
N GLN A 71 -17.56 -0.64 13.49
CA GLN A 71 -17.22 0.40 12.53
C GLN A 71 -17.06 -0.17 11.10
N LEU A 72 -17.28 0.69 10.13
CA LEU A 72 -17.02 0.42 8.73
C LEU A 72 -15.60 0.89 8.39
N VAL A 73 -14.77 0.01 7.89
CA VAL A 73 -13.42 0.36 7.44
C VAL A 73 -13.37 0.43 5.92
N THR A 74 -12.97 1.57 5.40
CA THR A 74 -12.75 1.78 3.97
C THR A 74 -11.28 1.97 3.70
N VAL A 75 -10.74 1.12 2.84
CA VAL A 75 -9.35 1.13 2.38
C VAL A 75 -9.31 1.51 0.91
N ARG A 76 -8.55 2.56 0.58
CA ARG A 76 -8.40 3.07 -0.79
C ARG A 76 -6.96 2.98 -1.22
N ALA A 77 -6.70 2.29 -2.32
CA ALA A 77 -5.36 2.11 -2.87
C ALA A 77 -5.20 2.77 -4.24
N ARG A 78 -3.96 3.17 -4.53
CA ARG A 78 -3.57 3.80 -5.80
C ARG A 78 -2.08 3.64 -6.04
N VAL A 79 -1.69 3.38 -7.29
CA VAL A 79 -0.28 3.37 -7.67
C VAL A 79 0.26 4.80 -7.61
N ASN A 80 1.33 5.01 -6.84
CA ASN A 80 2.01 6.31 -6.68
C ASN A 80 3.19 6.47 -7.62
N ALA A 81 3.95 5.38 -7.86
CA ALA A 81 5.09 5.34 -8.77
C ALA A 81 5.26 3.93 -9.34
N ALA A 82 5.82 3.85 -10.55
CA ALA A 82 6.21 2.62 -11.20
C ALA A 82 7.67 2.69 -11.63
N TRP A 83 8.42 1.60 -11.40
CA TRP A 83 9.82 1.44 -11.80
C TRP A 83 9.94 0.30 -12.80
N ARG A 84 11.13 -0.27 -12.97
CA ARG A 84 11.35 -1.30 -13.98
C ARG A 84 10.44 -2.53 -13.83
N THR A 85 10.39 -3.12 -12.64
CA THR A 85 9.63 -4.37 -12.36
C THR A 85 8.78 -4.27 -11.09
N SER A 86 8.70 -3.09 -10.49
CA SER A 86 8.00 -2.86 -9.24
C SER A 86 7.26 -1.54 -9.26
N MET A 87 6.34 -1.38 -8.34
CA MET A 87 5.59 -0.14 -8.14
C MET A 87 5.34 0.10 -6.65
N GLU A 88 5.16 1.35 -6.28
CA GLU A 88 4.65 1.70 -4.97
C GLU A 88 3.16 1.94 -5.06
N VAL A 89 2.42 1.30 -4.16
CA VAL A 89 0.99 1.54 -3.96
C VAL A 89 0.79 2.25 -2.64
N GLY A 90 0.20 3.44 -2.70
CA GLY A 90 -0.24 4.18 -1.52
C GLY A 90 -1.64 3.77 -1.11
N VAL A 91 -1.83 3.52 0.17
CA VAL A 91 -3.08 3.05 0.75
C VAL A 91 -3.52 4.00 1.86
N ARG A 92 -4.76 4.44 1.81
CA ARG A 92 -5.41 5.25 2.83
C ARG A 92 -6.50 4.44 3.51
N VAL A 93 -6.49 4.42 4.84
CA VAL A 93 -7.47 3.72 5.67
C VAL A 93 -8.31 4.73 6.44
N GLU A 94 -9.61 4.58 6.36
CA GLU A 94 -10.59 5.38 7.08
C GLU A 94 -11.55 4.45 7.82
N SER A 95 -11.90 4.81 9.05
CA SER A 95 -12.99 4.17 9.80
C SER A 95 -14.18 5.10 9.89
N GLU A 96 -15.37 4.55 9.83
CA GLU A 96 -16.64 5.26 9.97
C GLU A 96 -17.46 4.64 11.09
N ASP A 97 -17.93 5.46 12.02
CA ASP A 97 -19.02 5.09 12.90
C ASP A 97 -20.34 5.25 12.11
N VAL A 98 -20.96 4.14 11.74
CA VAL A 98 -22.17 4.14 10.87
C VAL A 98 -23.39 4.80 11.53
N ARG A 99 -23.42 4.95 12.86
CA ARG A 99 -24.51 5.60 13.59
C ARG A 99 -24.40 7.11 13.57
N THR A 100 -23.18 7.61 13.79
CA THR A 100 -22.90 9.07 13.83
C THR A 100 -22.42 9.62 12.50
N ARG A 101 -22.03 8.75 11.56
CA ARG A 101 -21.39 9.08 10.27
C ARG A 101 -20.07 9.82 10.41
N GLN A 102 -19.46 9.75 11.58
CA GLN A 102 -18.12 10.31 11.79
C GLN A 102 -17.07 9.42 11.11
N ILE A 103 -16.23 10.05 10.28
CA ILE A 103 -15.15 9.40 9.56
C ILE A 103 -13.83 9.87 10.14
N ALA A 104 -12.96 8.92 10.49
CA ALA A 104 -11.59 9.18 10.93
C ALA A 104 -10.58 8.57 9.96
N HIS A 105 -9.53 9.32 9.63
CA HIS A 105 -8.35 8.78 8.94
C HIS A 105 -7.49 8.03 9.96
N THR A 106 -7.48 6.71 9.91
CA THR A 106 -6.84 5.86 10.90
C THR A 106 -5.39 5.57 10.59
N SER A 107 -5.06 5.38 9.32
CA SER A 107 -3.69 5.10 8.90
C SER A 107 -3.45 5.30 7.41
N THR A 108 -2.16 5.38 7.06
CA THR A 108 -1.67 5.35 5.68
C THR A 108 -0.57 4.31 5.60
N ALA A 109 -0.56 3.53 4.53
CA ALA A 109 0.47 2.55 4.23
C ALA A 109 1.02 2.78 2.81
N TYR A 110 2.28 2.39 2.62
CA TYR A 110 2.92 2.34 1.31
C TYR A 110 3.49 0.95 1.10
N LEU A 111 3.04 0.26 0.04
CA LEU A 111 3.47 -1.09 -0.26
C LEU A 111 4.29 -1.10 -1.55
N THR A 112 5.39 -1.84 -1.51
CA THR A 112 6.17 -2.15 -2.72
C THR A 112 5.66 -3.45 -3.30
N MET A 113 5.09 -3.37 -4.50
CA MET A 113 4.57 -4.51 -5.26
C MET A 113 5.52 -4.85 -6.40
N VAL A 114 5.81 -6.12 -6.61
CA VAL A 114 6.66 -6.62 -7.71
C VAL A 114 5.79 -7.40 -8.68
N ALA A 115 5.86 -7.03 -9.97
CA ALA A 115 5.17 -7.74 -11.04
C ALA A 115 5.93 -9.02 -11.41
N LEU A 116 5.20 -10.13 -11.58
CA LEU A 116 5.75 -11.44 -11.94
C LEU A 116 5.20 -11.88 -13.30
N GLY A 117 6.11 -12.34 -14.16
CA GLY A 117 5.78 -13.04 -15.38
C GLY A 117 5.25 -14.47 -15.12
N ASP A 118 4.88 -15.16 -16.18
CA ASP A 118 4.37 -16.54 -16.10
C ASP A 118 5.43 -17.52 -15.56
N ASP A 119 6.71 -17.20 -15.74
CA ASP A 119 7.85 -17.94 -15.20
C ASP A 119 8.13 -17.65 -13.70
N GLY A 120 7.31 -16.81 -13.07
CA GLY A 120 7.47 -16.39 -11.67
C GLY A 120 8.60 -15.39 -11.41
N ARG A 121 9.26 -14.88 -12.46
CA ARG A 121 10.33 -13.89 -12.33
C ARG A 121 9.81 -12.47 -12.45
N PRO A 122 10.52 -11.47 -11.86
CA PRO A 122 10.15 -10.05 -12.00
C PRO A 122 10.09 -9.64 -13.47
N THR A 123 8.95 -9.09 -13.90
CA THR A 123 8.69 -8.65 -15.28
C THR A 123 8.46 -7.12 -15.34
N PRO A 124 8.79 -6.47 -16.48
CA PRO A 124 8.58 -5.04 -16.64
C PRO A 124 7.13 -4.61 -16.43
N VAL A 125 6.95 -3.45 -15.81
CA VAL A 125 5.64 -2.81 -15.61
C VAL A 125 5.49 -1.59 -16.52
N PRO A 126 4.26 -1.23 -16.93
CA PRO A 126 4.01 0.02 -17.66
C PRO A 126 4.42 1.22 -16.81
N ALA A 127 5.00 2.22 -17.47
CA ALA A 127 5.31 3.48 -16.80
C ALA A 127 4.05 4.18 -16.28
N LEU A 128 4.17 4.85 -15.14
CA LEU A 128 3.10 5.72 -14.63
C LEU A 128 3.17 7.06 -15.38
N LYS A 129 2.02 7.61 -15.76
CA LYS A 129 1.89 8.94 -16.34
C LYS A 129 1.04 9.84 -15.44
N PRO A 130 1.63 10.50 -14.44
CA PRO A 130 0.89 11.39 -13.56
C PRO A 130 0.44 12.64 -14.31
N VAL A 131 -0.87 12.91 -14.32
CA VAL A 131 -1.49 14.04 -15.03
C VAL A 131 -1.68 15.23 -14.09
N THR A 132 -2.15 14.99 -12.88
CA THR A 132 -2.48 16.04 -11.92
C THR A 132 -1.28 16.48 -11.07
N PRO A 133 -1.28 17.71 -10.52
CA PRO A 133 -0.25 18.14 -9.57
C PRO A 133 -0.14 17.21 -8.35
N ARG A 134 -1.28 16.67 -7.88
CA ARG A 134 -1.35 15.73 -6.76
C ARG A 134 -0.67 14.40 -7.08
N GLU A 135 -0.83 13.88 -8.29
CA GLU A 135 -0.18 12.64 -8.73
C GLU A 135 1.32 12.84 -8.88
N ARG A 136 1.76 13.93 -9.48
CA ARG A 136 3.19 14.29 -9.58
C ARG A 136 3.86 14.42 -8.21
N ARG A 137 3.16 15.02 -7.23
CA ARG A 137 3.66 15.10 -5.85
C ARG A 137 3.83 13.70 -5.24
N ARG A 138 2.81 12.82 -5.37
CA ARG A 138 2.87 11.45 -4.86
C ARG A 138 3.99 10.63 -5.47
N GLU A 139 4.24 10.79 -6.77
CA GLU A 139 5.34 10.13 -7.46
C GLU A 139 6.70 10.58 -6.89
N LYS A 140 6.90 11.88 -6.68
CA LYS A 140 8.12 12.41 -6.04
C LYS A 140 8.31 11.90 -4.62
N GLU A 141 7.25 11.89 -3.83
CA GLU A 141 7.26 11.37 -2.47
C GLU A 141 7.56 9.85 -2.45
N ALA A 142 7.04 9.09 -3.41
CA ALA A 142 7.32 7.66 -3.58
C ALA A 142 8.79 7.41 -3.96
N GLN A 143 9.36 8.24 -4.84
CA GLN A 143 10.78 8.16 -5.17
C GLN A 143 11.66 8.41 -3.94
N LEU A 144 11.35 9.44 -3.14
CA LEU A 144 12.07 9.73 -1.89
C LEU A 144 12.01 8.54 -0.91
N ARG A 145 10.83 7.94 -0.72
CA ARG A 145 10.70 6.75 0.14
C ARG A 145 11.54 5.58 -0.38
N ARG A 146 11.54 5.35 -1.69
CA ARG A 146 12.38 4.32 -2.31
C ARG A 146 13.86 4.56 -2.04
N ASP A 147 14.34 5.77 -2.25
CA ASP A 147 15.75 6.12 -2.07
C ASP A 147 16.18 5.90 -0.63
N ASN A 148 15.34 6.30 0.33
CA ASN A 148 15.58 6.07 1.76
C ASN A 148 15.63 4.57 2.10
N ARG A 149 14.71 3.75 1.58
CA ARG A 149 14.73 2.29 1.82
C ARG A 149 15.99 1.64 1.26
N LEU A 150 16.42 2.05 0.08
CA LEU A 150 17.64 1.52 -0.54
C LEU A 150 18.88 1.93 0.26
N ALA A 151 18.98 3.18 0.68
CA ALA A 151 20.09 3.67 1.50
C ALA A 151 20.13 2.96 2.87
N GLU A 152 19.00 2.81 3.57
CA GLU A 152 18.91 2.08 4.84
C GLU A 152 19.36 0.63 4.68
N ARG A 153 18.88 -0.06 3.65
CA ARG A 153 19.29 -1.45 3.35
C ARG A 153 20.81 -1.56 3.15
N ASP A 154 21.39 -0.64 2.38
CA ASP A 154 22.82 -0.67 2.07
C ASP A 154 23.67 -0.36 3.30
N LEU A 155 23.21 0.54 4.18
CA LEU A 155 23.86 0.81 5.47
C LEU A 155 23.84 -0.42 6.39
N ILE A 156 22.68 -1.08 6.51
CA ILE A 156 22.55 -2.30 7.33
C ILE A 156 23.45 -3.42 6.79
N ARG A 157 23.51 -3.59 5.46
CA ARG A 157 24.37 -4.58 4.84
C ARG A 157 25.85 -4.34 5.17
N ARG A 158 26.34 -3.13 4.96
CA ARG A 158 27.73 -2.74 5.29
C ARG A 158 28.07 -3.02 6.76
N ALA A 159 27.17 -2.60 7.67
CA ALA A 159 27.37 -2.83 9.10
C ALA A 159 27.41 -4.33 9.50
N ARG A 160 26.82 -5.23 8.69
CA ARG A 160 26.93 -6.68 8.90
C ARG A 160 28.25 -7.24 8.35
N ASP A 161 28.65 -6.77 7.17
CA ASP A 161 29.89 -7.24 6.51
C ASP A 161 31.14 -6.83 7.31
N GLU A 162 31.11 -5.70 8.04
CA GLU A 162 32.19 -5.23 8.93
C GLU A 162 32.34 -6.04 10.22
N ARG A 163 31.38 -6.93 10.53
CA ARG A 163 31.40 -7.78 11.74
C ARG A 163 31.80 -9.23 11.46
N THR A 164 32.07 -9.56 10.21
CA THR A 164 32.50 -10.90 9.77
C THR A 164 33.96 -10.89 9.38
#